data_ac0603d78045dd511f2c7fedc3352db3
#
_entry.id   ac0603d78045dd511f2c7fedc3352db3
#
_cell.length_a   1.000
_cell.length_b   1.000
_cell.length_c   1.000
_cell.angle_alpha   90.00
_cell.angle_beta   90.00
_cell.angle_gamma   90.00
#
_symmetry.space_group_name_H-M   'P 1'
#
loop_
_entity.id
_entity.type
_entity.pdbx_description
1 polymer ?
#
loop_
_entity_poly.entity_id
_entity_poly.type
_entity_poly.pdbx_seq_one_letter_code
_entity_poly.pdbx_strand_id
1 'polypeptide(L)'
;MNKLSPIRATDWNRYLDVIFESILKDEAPIYEPKMNAYLEETVAKYLHPSDDFISLTEIARRFDADNPSYLIQSWLRSRNTVEFLATWERNNNPQFNEAAFQKLVVDAKTPQFTLTPKKWIDLTNAVGITSKQGKGGGTMAHPFIACDFEMWNDAEFRYEVLKCVTGSSMDATDDPAIREKNEVE
;
A
#
# COMPACT_ATOMS: atom_id res chain seq x y z
N MET A 1 -23.92 24.69 -1.26
CA MET A 1 -23.52 23.26 -1.05
C MET A 1 -22.79 22.78 -2.30
N ASN A 2 -21.46 22.90 -2.31
CA ASN A 2 -20.62 22.43 -3.42
C ASN A 2 -20.49 20.91 -3.30
N LYS A 3 -21.13 20.18 -4.19
CA LYS A 3 -20.87 18.73 -4.34
C LYS A 3 -19.50 18.60 -5.02
N LEU A 4 -18.49 18.21 -4.27
CA LEU A 4 -17.23 17.74 -4.85
C LEU A 4 -17.52 16.51 -5.69
N SER A 5 -17.24 16.60 -6.98
CA SER A 5 -17.32 15.46 -7.90
C SER A 5 -16.29 14.42 -7.47
N PRO A 6 -16.60 13.12 -7.55
CA PRO A 6 -15.61 12.08 -7.22
C PRO A 6 -14.40 12.21 -8.16
N ILE A 7 -13.21 12.23 -7.57
CA ILE A 7 -11.93 12.27 -8.30
C ILE A 7 -11.84 10.97 -9.12
N ARG A 8 -11.60 11.07 -10.42
CA ARG A 8 -11.45 9.91 -11.31
C ARG A 8 -10.08 9.25 -11.04
N ALA A 9 -9.97 7.96 -11.27
CA ALA A 9 -8.71 7.21 -11.10
C ALA A 9 -7.52 7.81 -11.89
N THR A 10 -7.79 8.42 -13.05
CA THR A 10 -6.81 9.15 -13.86
C THR A 10 -6.29 10.43 -13.19
N ASP A 11 -7.05 11.01 -12.27
CA ASP A 11 -6.66 12.22 -11.57
C ASP A 11 -5.74 11.90 -10.38
N TRP A 12 -5.83 10.67 -9.84
CA TRP A 12 -4.94 10.19 -8.79
C TRP A 12 -3.50 10.02 -9.27
N ASN A 13 -3.27 9.46 -10.44
CA ASN A 13 -1.93 9.33 -11.00
C ASN A 13 -1.31 10.72 -11.22
N ARG A 14 -2.07 11.67 -11.77
CA ARG A 14 -1.62 13.03 -11.95
C ARG A 14 -1.36 13.76 -10.62
N TYR A 15 -2.15 13.47 -9.59
CA TYR A 15 -1.96 14.02 -8.24
C TYR A 15 -0.70 13.46 -7.59
N LEU A 16 -0.45 12.17 -7.74
CA LEU A 16 0.77 11.51 -7.28
C LEU A 16 1.99 12.03 -8.06
N ASP A 17 1.91 12.20 -9.38
CA ASP A 17 2.98 12.78 -10.19
C ASP A 17 3.35 14.19 -9.73
N VAL A 18 2.36 15.03 -9.37
CA VAL A 18 2.61 16.38 -8.84
C VAL A 18 3.29 16.34 -7.46
N ILE A 19 2.87 15.42 -6.58
CA ILE A 19 3.52 15.24 -5.28
C ILE A 19 4.95 14.72 -5.48
N PHE A 20 5.15 13.73 -6.35
CA PHE A 20 6.47 13.19 -6.67
C PHE A 20 7.40 14.24 -7.28
N GLU A 21 6.90 15.05 -8.23
CA GLU A 21 7.69 16.13 -8.83
C GLU A 21 8.08 17.21 -7.80
N SER A 22 7.21 17.54 -6.85
CA SER A 22 7.54 18.52 -5.81
C SER A 22 8.58 17.99 -4.81
N ILE A 23 8.55 16.71 -4.50
CA ILE A 23 9.54 16.04 -3.65
C ILE A 23 10.91 15.95 -4.36
N LEU A 24 10.92 15.74 -5.69
CA LEU A 24 12.14 15.62 -6.49
C LEU A 24 12.80 16.96 -6.84
N LYS A 25 12.07 18.08 -6.79
CA LYS A 25 12.57 19.41 -7.21
C LYS A 25 13.31 20.18 -6.13
N ASP A 26 13.53 19.61 -4.94
CA ASP A 26 14.26 20.27 -3.83
C ASP A 26 13.70 21.67 -3.47
N GLU A 27 12.47 21.96 -3.89
CA GLU A 27 11.73 23.12 -3.42
C GLU A 27 11.28 22.83 -2.01
N ALA A 28 11.79 23.58 -1.05
CA ALA A 28 11.72 23.48 0.40
C ALA A 28 10.67 22.48 0.91
N PRO A 29 11.05 21.46 1.64
CA PRO A 29 10.14 20.40 2.04
C PRO A 29 8.96 21.08 2.76
N ILE A 30 7.76 20.92 2.21
CA ILE A 30 6.51 21.36 2.85
C ILE A 30 6.34 20.65 4.19
N TYR A 31 7.18 19.63 4.43
CA TYR A 31 7.22 18.84 5.65
C TYR A 31 8.56 18.12 5.78
N GLU A 32 9.32 18.38 6.85
CA GLU A 32 10.33 17.47 7.38
C GLU A 32 9.68 16.59 8.45
N PRO A 33 9.19 15.38 8.13
CA PRO A 33 8.85 14.44 9.17
C PRO A 33 10.17 14.07 9.87
N LYS A 34 10.20 14.15 11.19
CA LYS A 34 11.19 13.39 11.98
C LYS A 34 10.79 11.91 11.90
N MET A 35 10.78 11.40 10.69
CA MET A 35 10.59 9.99 10.41
C MET A 35 11.82 9.27 10.96
N ASN A 36 11.62 8.18 11.69
CA ASN A 36 12.78 7.39 12.09
C ASN A 36 13.44 6.80 10.84
N ALA A 37 14.75 6.53 10.89
CA ALA A 37 15.53 6.07 9.72
C ALA A 37 14.91 4.82 9.05
N TYR A 38 14.23 3.97 9.80
CA TYR A 38 13.52 2.80 9.30
C TYR A 38 12.33 3.18 8.42
N LEU A 39 11.52 4.14 8.83
CA LEU A 39 10.37 4.60 8.05
C LEU A 39 10.82 5.34 6.79
N GLU A 40 11.88 6.14 6.87
CA GLU A 40 12.48 6.81 5.70
C GLU A 40 12.95 5.79 4.67
N GLU A 41 13.71 4.78 5.09
CA GLU A 41 14.18 3.71 4.20
C GLU A 41 13.01 2.92 3.61
N THR A 42 11.99 2.61 4.42
CA THR A 42 10.83 1.84 3.99
C THR A 42 9.96 2.64 3.02
N VAL A 43 9.71 3.91 3.30
CA VAL A 43 8.96 4.79 2.38
C VAL A 43 9.73 5.00 1.07
N ALA A 44 11.04 5.28 1.13
CA ALA A 44 11.88 5.46 -0.06
C ALA A 44 11.85 4.24 -0.99
N LYS A 45 11.78 3.03 -0.43
CA LYS A 45 11.65 1.79 -1.18
C LYS A 45 10.39 1.73 -2.07
N TYR A 46 9.30 2.37 -1.64
CA TYR A 46 8.05 2.43 -2.39
C TYR A 46 7.91 3.67 -3.26
N LEU A 47 8.61 4.75 -2.93
CA LEU A 47 8.63 5.99 -3.71
C LEU A 47 9.48 5.89 -4.99
N HIS A 48 10.47 5.00 -5.02
CA HIS A 48 11.28 4.71 -6.21
C HIS A 48 11.00 3.28 -6.67
N PRO A 49 9.82 3.01 -7.25
CA PRO A 49 9.49 1.68 -7.71
C PRO A 49 10.44 1.31 -8.85
N SER A 50 11.41 0.44 -8.55
CA SER A 50 11.93 -0.44 -9.58
C SER A 50 10.78 -1.39 -9.96
N ASP A 51 10.76 -1.89 -11.21
CA ASP A 51 9.83 -2.96 -11.58
C ASP A 51 10.09 -4.27 -10.80
N ASP A 52 11.02 -4.24 -9.86
CA ASP A 52 11.43 -5.37 -9.06
C ASP A 52 10.38 -5.69 -7.99
N PHE A 53 9.97 -6.93 -7.95
CA PHE A 53 9.04 -7.43 -6.95
C PHE A 53 9.67 -7.43 -5.56
N ILE A 54 8.88 -7.03 -4.57
CA ILE A 54 9.25 -6.95 -3.16
C ILE A 54 8.80 -8.21 -2.43
N SER A 55 9.63 -8.73 -1.52
CA SER A 55 9.31 -9.93 -0.78
C SER A 55 8.31 -9.69 0.35
N LEU A 56 7.06 -10.12 0.16
CA LEU A 56 6.07 -10.15 1.23
C LEU A 56 6.49 -11.08 2.37
N THR A 57 7.24 -12.13 2.06
CA THR A 57 7.75 -13.06 3.08
C THR A 57 8.75 -12.38 4.01
N GLU A 58 9.65 -11.54 3.49
CA GLU A 58 10.60 -10.79 4.33
C GLU A 58 9.89 -9.70 5.13
N ILE A 59 8.91 -9.02 4.53
CA ILE A 59 8.06 -8.08 5.26
C ILE A 59 7.37 -8.80 6.43
N ALA A 60 6.69 -9.92 6.16
CA ALA A 60 5.99 -10.69 7.19
C ALA A 60 6.90 -11.19 8.32
N ARG A 61 8.14 -11.58 8.01
CA ARG A 61 9.11 -12.03 9.03
C ARG A 61 9.46 -10.98 10.08
N ARG A 62 9.34 -9.71 9.76
CA ARG A 62 9.58 -8.63 10.73
C ARG A 62 8.51 -8.61 11.83
N PHE A 63 7.30 -9.05 11.51
CA PHE A 63 6.15 -9.05 12.42
C PHE A 63 5.91 -10.43 13.06
N ASP A 64 6.17 -11.50 12.31
CA ASP A 64 6.07 -12.89 12.78
C ASP A 64 7.15 -13.74 12.09
N ALA A 65 8.28 -13.89 12.76
CA ALA A 65 9.45 -14.62 12.25
C ALA A 65 9.17 -16.13 12.08
N ASP A 66 8.30 -16.68 12.93
CA ASP A 66 8.00 -18.10 12.96
C ASP A 66 6.95 -18.49 11.90
N ASN A 67 5.98 -17.62 11.65
CA ASN A 67 4.84 -17.92 10.78
C ASN A 67 4.55 -16.84 9.73
N PRO A 68 5.52 -16.39 8.91
CA PRO A 68 5.31 -15.30 7.96
C PRO A 68 4.22 -15.61 6.93
N SER A 69 4.05 -16.88 6.54
CA SER A 69 3.00 -17.32 5.63
C SER A 69 1.59 -17.15 6.20
N TYR A 70 1.43 -17.23 7.52
CA TYR A 70 0.15 -17.00 8.18
C TYR A 70 -0.30 -15.55 8.06
N LEU A 71 0.62 -14.58 8.22
CA LEU A 71 0.30 -13.16 8.03
C LEU A 71 -0.14 -12.87 6.61
N ILE A 72 0.57 -13.40 5.61
CA ILE A 72 0.19 -13.24 4.20
C ILE A 72 -1.21 -13.83 3.93
N GLN A 73 -1.50 -15.02 4.46
CA GLN A 73 -2.82 -15.63 4.30
C GLN A 73 -3.92 -14.84 5.05
N SER A 74 -3.61 -14.28 6.22
CA SER A 74 -4.54 -13.45 7.00
C SER A 74 -4.90 -12.16 6.26
N TRP A 75 -3.92 -11.51 5.65
CA TRP A 75 -4.13 -10.36 4.78
C TRP A 75 -5.01 -10.73 3.57
N LEU A 76 -4.74 -11.86 2.89
CA LEU A 76 -5.53 -12.36 1.76
C LEU A 76 -6.97 -12.78 2.12
N ARG A 77 -7.30 -12.97 3.40
CA ARG A 77 -8.69 -13.23 3.84
C ARG A 77 -9.53 -11.96 3.88
N SER A 78 -8.88 -10.80 3.92
CA SER A 78 -9.60 -9.53 3.94
C SER A 78 -10.28 -9.29 2.58
N ARG A 79 -11.56 -9.00 2.62
CA ARG A 79 -12.32 -8.62 1.42
C ARG A 79 -11.69 -7.40 0.73
N ASN A 80 -11.29 -6.40 1.50
CA ASN A 80 -10.67 -5.20 0.96
C ASN A 80 -9.38 -5.52 0.22
N THR A 81 -8.56 -6.42 0.76
CA THR A 81 -7.33 -6.89 0.10
C THR A 81 -7.63 -7.57 -1.23
N VAL A 82 -8.59 -8.49 -1.25
CA VAL A 82 -8.95 -9.22 -2.48
C VAL A 82 -9.49 -8.26 -3.54
N GLU A 83 -10.30 -7.29 -3.16
CA GLU A 83 -10.82 -6.25 -4.06
C GLU A 83 -9.72 -5.30 -4.55
N PHE A 84 -8.76 -4.94 -3.69
CA PHE A 84 -7.60 -4.14 -4.06
C PHE A 84 -6.71 -4.88 -5.07
N LEU A 85 -6.37 -6.14 -4.82
CA LEU A 85 -5.60 -6.98 -5.73
C LEU A 85 -6.29 -7.09 -7.10
N ALA A 86 -7.60 -7.33 -7.12
CA ALA A 86 -8.35 -7.38 -8.37
C ALA A 86 -8.35 -6.03 -9.10
N THR A 87 -8.39 -4.92 -8.37
CA THR A 87 -8.31 -3.59 -8.96
C THR A 87 -6.95 -3.36 -9.60
N TRP A 88 -5.87 -3.76 -8.91
CA TRP A 88 -4.52 -3.69 -9.48
C TRP A 88 -4.40 -4.56 -10.74
N GLU A 89 -4.85 -5.80 -10.69
CA GLU A 89 -4.80 -6.73 -11.83
C GLU A 89 -5.60 -6.20 -13.04
N ARG A 90 -6.79 -5.66 -12.85
CA ARG A 90 -7.60 -5.07 -13.93
C ARG A 90 -6.88 -3.94 -14.66
N ASN A 91 -6.08 -3.17 -13.93
CA ASN A 91 -5.34 -2.05 -14.51
C ASN A 91 -4.02 -2.46 -15.17
N ASN A 92 -3.43 -3.59 -14.77
CA ASN A 92 -2.07 -3.96 -15.15
C ASN A 92 -1.97 -5.32 -15.85
N ASN A 93 -3.03 -6.13 -15.88
CA ASN A 93 -3.04 -7.48 -16.42
C ASN A 93 -4.21 -7.73 -17.38
N PRO A 94 -4.01 -7.62 -18.69
CA PRO A 94 -5.06 -7.89 -19.68
C PRO A 94 -5.61 -9.34 -19.65
N GLN A 95 -4.88 -10.27 -19.01
CA GLN A 95 -5.27 -11.67 -18.93
C GLN A 95 -5.93 -12.02 -17.57
N PHE A 96 -6.24 -11.02 -16.75
CA PHE A 96 -6.89 -11.24 -15.46
C PHE A 96 -8.24 -11.94 -15.65
N ASN A 97 -8.47 -13.01 -14.90
CA ASN A 97 -9.69 -13.80 -14.98
C ASN A 97 -10.76 -13.23 -14.05
N GLU A 98 -11.51 -12.26 -14.54
CA GLU A 98 -12.60 -11.60 -13.82
C GLU A 98 -13.69 -12.58 -13.36
N ALA A 99 -14.04 -13.57 -14.17
CA ALA A 99 -15.07 -14.56 -13.82
C ALA A 99 -14.66 -15.42 -12.62
N ALA A 100 -13.40 -15.82 -12.57
CA ALA A 100 -12.86 -16.56 -11.42
C ALA A 100 -12.78 -15.67 -10.16
N PHE A 101 -12.43 -14.39 -10.32
CA PHE A 101 -12.45 -13.43 -9.23
C PHE A 101 -13.85 -13.27 -8.63
N GLN A 102 -14.89 -13.09 -9.45
CA GLN A 102 -16.27 -12.98 -8.98
C GLN A 102 -16.71 -14.20 -8.19
N LYS A 103 -16.31 -15.40 -8.62
CA LYS A 103 -16.55 -16.64 -7.87
C LYS A 103 -15.81 -16.64 -6.53
N LEU A 104 -14.55 -16.23 -6.50
CA LEU A 104 -13.78 -16.09 -5.26
C LEU A 104 -14.44 -15.15 -4.25
N VAL A 105 -15.00 -14.01 -4.70
CA VAL A 105 -15.71 -13.06 -3.83
C VAL A 105 -16.96 -13.68 -3.22
N VAL A 106 -17.66 -14.54 -3.95
CA VAL A 106 -18.81 -15.30 -3.42
C VAL A 106 -18.36 -16.30 -2.37
N ASP A 107 -17.30 -17.07 -2.67
CA ASP A 107 -16.75 -18.09 -1.76
C ASP A 107 -16.17 -17.45 -0.48
N ALA A 108 -15.62 -16.21 -0.58
CA ALA A 108 -15.07 -15.46 0.55
C ALA A 108 -16.09 -15.09 1.63
N LYS A 109 -17.38 -15.24 1.36
CA LYS A 109 -18.45 -15.06 2.37
C LYS A 109 -18.58 -16.25 3.32
N THR A 110 -17.92 -17.36 3.03
CA THR A 110 -17.98 -18.56 3.88
C THR A 110 -16.92 -18.50 4.98
N PRO A 111 -17.25 -18.89 6.24
CA PRO A 111 -16.30 -18.88 7.35
C PRO A 111 -15.04 -19.75 7.12
N GLN A 112 -15.13 -20.75 6.29
CA GLN A 112 -14.05 -21.68 5.95
C GLN A 112 -13.18 -21.20 4.80
N PHE A 113 -13.46 -20.03 4.24
CA PHE A 113 -12.69 -19.51 3.12
C PHE A 113 -11.23 -19.29 3.48
N THR A 114 -10.37 -19.88 2.68
CA THR A 114 -8.92 -19.67 2.74
C THR A 114 -8.40 -19.35 1.36
N LEU A 115 -7.62 -18.28 1.28
CA LEU A 115 -6.94 -17.88 0.06
C LEU A 115 -5.44 -17.89 0.31
N THR A 116 -4.71 -18.62 -0.52
CA THR A 116 -3.24 -18.60 -0.53
C THR A 116 -2.77 -17.83 -1.76
N PRO A 117 -1.54 -17.25 -1.75
CA PRO A 117 -0.97 -16.61 -2.93
C PRO A 117 -1.03 -17.51 -4.18
N LYS A 118 -0.65 -18.79 -4.04
CA LYS A 118 -0.73 -19.73 -5.15
C LYS A 118 -2.15 -19.90 -5.68
N LYS A 119 -3.14 -20.06 -4.80
CA LYS A 119 -4.55 -20.21 -5.22
C LYS A 119 -5.07 -18.96 -5.92
N TRP A 120 -4.67 -17.75 -5.44
CA TRP A 120 -4.98 -16.50 -6.11
C TRP A 120 -4.44 -16.48 -7.54
N ILE A 121 -3.14 -16.76 -7.71
CA ILE A 121 -2.45 -16.78 -9.01
C ILE A 121 -3.10 -17.78 -9.97
N ASP A 122 -3.26 -19.03 -9.51
CA ASP A 122 -3.74 -20.13 -10.36
C ASP A 122 -5.19 -19.91 -10.85
N LEU A 123 -6.04 -19.30 -10.04
CA LEU A 123 -7.44 -19.09 -10.39
C LEU A 123 -7.68 -17.84 -11.24
N THR A 124 -6.96 -16.77 -10.93
CA THR A 124 -7.24 -15.46 -11.53
C THR A 124 -6.26 -15.06 -12.64
N ASN A 125 -5.25 -15.89 -12.92
CA ASN A 125 -4.12 -15.54 -13.80
C ASN A 125 -3.40 -14.26 -13.34
N ALA A 126 -3.35 -14.04 -12.03
CA ALA A 126 -2.73 -12.86 -11.44
C ALA A 126 -1.22 -12.80 -11.77
N VAL A 127 -0.74 -11.57 -12.03
CA VAL A 127 0.67 -11.30 -12.30
C VAL A 127 1.31 -10.40 -11.25
N GLY A 128 0.53 -9.66 -10.46
CA GLY A 128 1.02 -8.75 -9.42
C GLY A 128 1.63 -9.44 -8.19
N ILE A 129 1.39 -10.74 -8.03
CA ILE A 129 1.98 -11.56 -6.96
C ILE A 129 2.60 -12.80 -7.60
N THR A 130 3.77 -13.20 -7.10
CA THR A 130 4.38 -14.50 -7.44
C THR A 130 4.62 -15.30 -6.17
N SER A 131 4.55 -16.63 -6.27
CA SER A 131 4.76 -17.52 -5.13
C SER A 131 5.54 -18.77 -5.52
N LYS A 132 6.63 -19.00 -4.80
CA LYS A 132 7.47 -20.19 -4.99
C LYS A 132 7.53 -20.98 -3.69
N GLN A 133 7.24 -22.28 -3.77
CA GLN A 133 7.31 -23.18 -2.62
C GLN A 133 8.70 -23.77 -2.44
N GLY A 134 9.01 -24.22 -1.23
CA GLY A 134 10.23 -24.94 -0.88
C GLY A 134 11.32 -24.08 -0.28
N LYS A 135 12.51 -24.70 -0.08
CA LYS A 135 13.67 -24.03 0.52
C LYS A 135 14.15 -22.86 -0.36
N GLY A 136 14.18 -21.66 0.20
CA GLY A 136 14.47 -20.43 -0.56
C GLY A 136 13.30 -19.93 -1.40
N GLY A 137 12.10 -20.48 -1.20
CA GLY A 137 10.85 -19.96 -1.76
C GLY A 137 10.30 -18.78 -0.95
N GLY A 138 9.21 -18.20 -1.42
CA GLY A 138 8.52 -17.10 -0.78
C GLY A 138 7.45 -16.52 -1.67
N THR A 139 6.82 -15.46 -1.16
CA THR A 139 5.84 -14.68 -1.91
C THR A 139 6.44 -13.32 -2.18
N MET A 140 6.44 -12.94 -3.45
CA MET A 140 6.89 -11.64 -3.93
C MET A 140 5.70 -10.89 -4.52
N ALA A 141 5.69 -9.58 -4.47
CA ALA A 141 4.61 -8.78 -5.04
C ALA A 141 5.13 -7.48 -5.66
N HIS A 142 4.37 -6.97 -6.61
CA HIS A 142 4.58 -5.64 -7.15
C HIS A 142 4.64 -4.60 -6.02
N PRO A 143 5.46 -3.54 -6.09
CA PRO A 143 5.63 -2.53 -5.03
C PRO A 143 4.31 -1.98 -4.46
N PHE A 144 3.32 -1.65 -5.28
CA PHE A 144 2.00 -1.21 -4.81
C PHE A 144 1.31 -2.23 -3.89
N ILE A 145 1.39 -3.49 -4.26
CA ILE A 145 0.77 -4.58 -3.50
C ILE A 145 1.55 -4.82 -2.20
N ALA A 146 2.87 -4.73 -2.26
CA ALA A 146 3.72 -4.87 -1.09
C ALA A 146 3.53 -3.70 -0.10
N CYS A 147 3.32 -2.48 -0.59
CA CYS A 147 3.01 -1.31 0.22
C CYS A 147 1.68 -1.49 0.98
N ASP A 148 0.62 -1.97 0.31
CA ASP A 148 -0.66 -2.27 0.97
C ASP A 148 -0.50 -3.34 2.05
N PHE A 149 0.27 -4.40 1.78
CA PHE A 149 0.57 -5.43 2.76
C PHE A 149 1.33 -4.88 3.97
N GLU A 150 2.30 -3.98 3.77
CA GLU A 150 3.05 -3.34 4.85
C GLU A 150 2.14 -2.42 5.68
N MET A 151 1.30 -1.61 5.03
CA MET A 151 0.30 -0.78 5.70
C MET A 151 -0.73 -1.59 6.49
N TRP A 152 -1.02 -2.81 6.07
CA TRP A 152 -1.91 -3.71 6.80
C TRP A 152 -1.27 -4.24 8.08
N ASN A 153 0.04 -4.50 8.07
CA ASN A 153 0.78 -5.03 9.23
C ASN A 153 1.26 -3.94 10.19
N ASP A 154 1.55 -2.73 9.69
CA ASP A 154 2.19 -1.65 10.43
C ASP A 154 1.33 -0.39 10.40
N ALA A 155 0.72 -0.08 11.55
CA ALA A 155 -0.14 1.08 11.68
C ALA A 155 0.66 2.41 11.66
N GLU A 156 1.91 2.42 12.14
CA GLU A 156 2.78 3.59 12.12
C GLU A 156 3.22 3.89 10.69
N PHE A 157 3.68 2.89 9.95
CA PHE A 157 3.98 3.02 8.53
C PHE A 157 2.77 3.51 7.74
N ARG A 158 1.58 2.92 7.97
CA ARG A 158 0.33 3.36 7.34
C ARG A 158 0.03 4.84 7.62
N TYR A 159 0.22 5.28 8.86
CA TYR A 159 -0.01 6.67 9.24
C TYR A 159 0.93 7.62 8.48
N GLU A 160 2.22 7.29 8.39
CA GLU A 160 3.20 8.10 7.67
C GLU A 160 2.92 8.16 6.16
N VAL A 161 2.57 7.03 5.53
CA VAL A 161 2.15 7.00 4.12
C VAL A 161 0.94 7.92 3.90
N LEU A 162 -0.06 7.87 4.77
CA LEU A 162 -1.24 8.72 4.66
C LEU A 162 -0.90 10.20 4.85
N LYS A 163 0.01 10.55 5.76
CA LYS A 163 0.52 11.92 5.91
C LYS A 163 1.17 12.41 4.62
N CYS A 164 2.05 11.61 4.03
CA CYS A 164 2.69 11.96 2.75
C CYS A 164 1.64 12.23 1.66
N VAL A 165 0.63 11.37 1.53
CA VAL A 165 -0.40 11.50 0.49
C VAL A 165 -1.33 12.71 0.74
N THR A 166 -1.64 13.01 2.00
CA THR A 166 -2.57 14.11 2.34
C THR A 166 -1.91 15.48 2.44
N GLY A 167 -0.58 15.55 2.36
CA GLY A 167 0.17 16.79 2.59
C GLY A 167 -0.03 17.35 4.01
N SER A 168 -0.48 16.52 4.94
CA SER A 168 -0.78 16.93 6.32
C SER A 168 0.51 17.02 7.12
N SER A 169 1.19 18.16 7.01
CA SER A 169 2.10 18.64 8.04
C SER A 169 1.24 19.00 9.26
N MET A 170 1.15 18.11 10.23
CA MET A 170 0.55 18.43 11.52
C MET A 170 1.59 19.02 12.47
N ASP A 171 2.32 20.01 12.06
CA ASP A 171 2.85 21.02 12.98
C ASP A 171 1.80 22.12 13.14
N ALA A 172 0.83 21.86 14.01
CA ALA A 172 -0.12 22.87 14.49
C ALA A 172 0.58 24.04 15.24
N THR A 173 1.91 24.06 15.28
CA THR A 173 2.72 25.14 15.87
C THR A 173 3.16 26.19 14.86
N ASP A 174 2.93 25.99 13.56
CA ASP A 174 3.36 26.95 12.52
C ASP A 174 2.17 27.67 11.84
N ASP A 175 0.99 27.62 12.45
CA ASP A 175 -0.11 28.50 12.06
C ASP A 175 0.25 29.94 12.47
N PRO A 176 0.42 30.86 11.51
CA PRO A 176 0.72 32.27 11.80
C PRO A 176 -0.27 32.91 12.78
N ALA A 177 -1.53 32.45 12.79
CA ALA A 177 -2.56 32.89 13.72
C ALA A 177 -2.34 32.43 15.17
N ILE A 178 -1.54 31.36 15.37
CA ILE A 178 -1.17 30.86 16.71
C ILE A 178 0.09 31.57 17.22
N ARG A 179 1.03 31.95 16.33
CA ARG A 179 2.21 32.75 16.70
C ARG A 179 1.82 34.14 17.23
N GLU A 180 0.88 34.82 16.57
CA GLU A 180 0.40 36.14 17.02
C GLU A 180 -0.23 36.15 18.43
N LYS A 181 -0.79 35.03 18.87
CA LYS A 181 -1.40 34.91 20.21
C LYS A 181 -0.40 34.70 21.34
N ASN A 182 0.77 34.12 21.03
CA ASN A 182 1.79 33.81 22.04
C ASN A 182 2.83 34.93 22.19
N GLU A 183 2.81 35.96 21.33
CA GLU A 183 3.68 37.15 21.44
C GLU A 183 3.03 38.33 22.16
N VAL A 184 1.78 38.19 22.62
CA VAL A 184 0.97 39.29 23.27
C VAL A 184 0.71 39.02 24.76
N GLU A 185 1.40 38.04 25.41
CA GLU A 185 1.39 37.92 26.89
C GLU A 185 2.78 38.27 27.48
#